data_a4fe934659fa6130e727a690d61e562c
#
_entry.id   a4fe934659fa6130e727a690d61e562c
#
_cell.length_a   1.000
_cell.length_b   1.000
_cell.length_c   1.000
_cell.angle_alpha   90.00
_cell.angle_beta   90.00
_cell.angle_gamma   90.00
#
_symmetry.space_group_name_H-M   'P 1'
#
loop_
_entity.id
_entity.type
_entity.pdbx_description
1 polymer ?
#
loop_
_entity_poly.entity_id
_entity_poly.type
_entity_poly.pdbx_seq_one_letter_code
_entity_poly.pdbx_strand_id
1 'polypeptide(L)'
;MRTGLSKKQKTTNVYFNEADSMVEVCTYNTALKKRLTEFAVKYPSECRLIDDDGNGCLTFEVSKGRFGFKLTAPYDEKRRKAASELAKKNIERLRRQVQ
;
A
#
# COMPACT_ATOMS: atom_id res chain seq x y z
N MET A 1 9.20 -17.60 6.47
CA MET A 1 9.41 -17.90 7.89
C MET A 1 8.07 -18.20 8.56
N ARG A 2 8.00 -19.33 9.22
CA ARG A 2 6.83 -19.67 10.04
C ARG A 2 6.94 -18.99 11.39
N THR A 3 5.98 -18.16 11.72
CA THR A 3 5.98 -17.41 12.97
C THR A 3 5.17 -18.08 14.08
N GLY A 4 4.36 -19.11 13.75
CA GLY A 4 3.43 -19.72 14.68
C GLY A 4 2.22 -18.86 15.02
N LEU A 5 2.11 -17.67 14.42
CA LEU A 5 1.01 -16.74 14.66
C LEU A 5 -0.19 -17.05 13.76
N SER A 6 -1.38 -16.89 14.33
CA SER A 6 -2.62 -16.97 13.56
C SER A 6 -2.79 -15.75 12.65
N LYS A 7 -3.70 -15.83 11.71
CA LYS A 7 -4.02 -14.69 10.84
C LYS A 7 -4.45 -13.45 11.63
N LYS A 8 -5.17 -13.63 12.73
CA LYS A 8 -5.61 -12.54 13.60
C LYS A 8 -4.46 -11.88 14.35
N GLN A 9 -3.41 -12.63 14.65
CA GLN A 9 -2.23 -12.14 15.36
C GLN A 9 -1.25 -11.44 14.45
N LYS A 10 -1.34 -11.65 13.13
CA LYS A 10 -0.47 -11.01 12.16
C LYS A 10 -0.99 -9.61 11.83
N THR A 11 -0.67 -8.66 12.69
CA THR A 11 -1.13 -7.28 12.58
C THR A 11 -0.12 -6.40 11.85
N THR A 12 -0.59 -5.29 11.33
CA THR A 12 0.24 -4.27 10.69
C THR A 12 -0.08 -2.92 11.31
N ASN A 13 0.97 -2.21 11.73
CA ASN A 13 0.87 -0.88 12.29
C ASN A 13 1.66 0.09 11.43
N VAL A 14 1.03 1.19 11.04
CA VAL A 14 1.65 2.25 10.27
C VAL A 14 1.61 3.52 11.10
N TYR A 15 2.78 4.10 11.35
CA TYR A 15 2.90 5.32 12.12
C TYR A 15 3.54 6.42 11.28
N PHE A 16 2.92 7.57 11.27
CA PHE A 16 3.51 8.77 10.70
C PHE A 16 2.83 10.01 11.33
N ASN A 17 3.49 11.14 11.22
CA ASN A 17 2.92 12.41 11.62
C ASN A 17 3.24 13.45 10.55
N GLU A 18 2.69 14.66 10.70
CA GLU A 18 2.89 15.70 9.69
C GLU A 18 4.30 16.28 9.66
N ALA A 19 5.02 16.17 10.76
CA ALA A 19 6.35 16.73 10.89
C ALA A 19 7.45 15.85 10.30
N ASP A 20 7.28 14.52 10.38
CA ASP A 20 8.29 13.57 9.93
C ASP A 20 8.23 13.33 8.43
N SER A 21 9.41 13.19 7.83
CA SER A 21 9.53 12.87 6.40
C SER A 21 9.43 11.37 6.12
N MET A 22 9.40 10.54 7.16
CA MET A 22 9.40 9.09 7.05
C MET A 22 8.14 8.50 7.66
N VAL A 23 7.72 7.35 7.12
CA VAL A 23 6.62 6.53 7.64
C VAL A 23 7.22 5.26 8.21
N GLU A 24 6.79 4.89 9.41
CA GLU A 24 7.22 3.65 10.06
C GLU A 24 6.15 2.58 9.88
N VAL A 25 6.54 1.44 9.29
CA VAL A 25 5.63 0.32 9.04
C VAL A 25 6.13 -0.88 9.81
N CYS A 26 5.37 -1.30 10.82
CA CYS A 26 5.65 -2.51 11.60
C CYS A 26 4.63 -3.57 11.23
N THR A 27 5.07 -4.69 10.68
CA THR A 27 4.13 -5.68 10.15
C THR A 27 4.56 -7.11 10.38
N TYR A 28 3.59 -7.96 10.71
CA TYR A 28 3.72 -9.41 10.70
C TYR A 28 3.26 -10.01 9.36
N ASN A 29 2.68 -9.23 8.47
CA ASN A 29 2.12 -9.72 7.21
C ASN A 29 3.23 -10.20 6.28
N THR A 30 3.16 -11.46 5.88
CA THR A 30 4.20 -12.11 5.08
C THR A 30 4.38 -11.46 3.71
N ALA A 31 3.28 -11.18 3.03
CA ALA A 31 3.31 -10.55 1.71
C ALA A 31 3.86 -9.13 1.77
N LEU A 32 3.44 -8.36 2.77
CA LEU A 32 3.91 -6.99 2.94
C LEU A 32 5.38 -6.94 3.33
N LYS A 33 5.84 -7.84 4.22
CA LYS A 33 7.26 -7.95 4.57
C LYS A 33 8.11 -8.20 3.34
N LYS A 34 7.67 -9.11 2.47
CA LYS A 34 8.37 -9.41 1.23
C LYS A 34 8.46 -8.20 0.31
N ARG A 35 7.34 -7.51 0.12
CA ARG A 35 7.28 -6.31 -0.71
C ARG A 35 8.18 -5.20 -0.19
N LEU A 36 8.16 -4.97 1.12
CA LEU A 36 9.00 -3.94 1.75
C LEU A 36 10.48 -4.30 1.66
N THR A 37 10.83 -5.58 1.86
CA THR A 37 12.21 -6.06 1.74
C THR A 37 12.73 -5.86 0.32
N GLU A 38 11.96 -6.24 -0.68
CA GLU A 38 12.32 -6.06 -2.08
C GLU A 38 12.48 -4.58 -2.44
N PHE A 39 11.57 -3.75 -1.94
CA PHE A 39 11.64 -2.30 -2.15
C PHE A 39 12.88 -1.69 -1.49
N ALA A 40 13.23 -2.14 -0.28
CA ALA A 40 14.40 -1.67 0.44
C ALA A 40 15.71 -2.03 -0.27
N VAL A 41 15.77 -3.22 -0.87
CA VAL A 41 16.92 -3.66 -1.67
C VAL A 41 17.05 -2.81 -2.93
N LYS A 42 15.94 -2.53 -3.58
CA LYS A 42 15.90 -1.78 -4.84
C LYS A 42 16.12 -0.27 -4.63
N TYR A 43 15.57 0.26 -3.56
CA TYR A 43 15.64 1.70 -3.25
C TYR A 43 16.06 1.93 -1.81
N PRO A 44 17.34 1.65 -1.46
CA PRO A 44 17.79 1.71 -0.07
C PRO A 44 17.75 3.12 0.53
N SER A 45 17.75 4.16 -0.30
CA SER A 45 17.61 5.55 0.18
C SER A 45 16.17 5.91 0.54
N GLU A 46 15.19 5.12 0.07
CA GLU A 46 13.78 5.41 0.27
C GLU A 46 13.11 4.47 1.30
N CYS A 47 13.72 3.31 1.56
CA CYS A 47 13.15 2.32 2.46
C CYS A 47 14.26 1.50 3.10
N ARG A 48 14.16 1.26 4.40
CA ARG A 48 15.11 0.40 5.11
C ARG A 48 14.45 -0.33 6.26
N LEU A 49 14.97 -1.51 6.55
CA LEU A 49 14.59 -2.28 7.73
C LEU A 49 15.29 -1.65 8.94
N ILE A 50 14.52 -1.26 9.96
CA ILE A 50 15.06 -0.63 11.17
C ILE A 50 14.96 -1.52 12.40
N ASP A 51 14.07 -2.52 12.39
CA ASP A 51 13.91 -3.43 13.52
C ASP A 51 13.34 -4.77 13.09
N ASP A 52 13.77 -5.81 13.78
CA ASP A 52 13.24 -7.17 13.66
C ASP A 52 13.10 -7.71 15.09
N ASP A 53 11.88 -7.97 15.53
CA ASP A 53 11.61 -8.41 16.90
C ASP A 53 11.95 -9.88 17.15
N GLY A 54 12.34 -10.61 16.11
CA GLY A 54 12.62 -12.04 16.21
C GLY A 54 11.39 -12.93 16.26
N ASN A 55 10.19 -12.33 16.30
CA ASN A 55 8.91 -13.03 16.36
C ASN A 55 8.08 -12.91 15.08
N GLY A 56 8.70 -12.44 14.01
CA GLY A 56 8.07 -12.31 12.72
C GLY A 56 7.62 -10.90 12.36
N CYS A 57 7.73 -9.94 13.28
CA CYS A 57 7.45 -8.54 12.99
C CYS A 57 8.70 -7.84 12.47
N LEU A 58 8.59 -7.27 11.29
CA LEU A 58 9.64 -6.41 10.73
C LEU A 58 9.15 -4.96 10.73
N THR A 59 10.02 -4.05 11.12
CA THR A 59 9.73 -2.62 11.09
C THR A 59 10.59 -1.96 10.02
N PHE A 60 9.92 -1.28 9.10
CA PHE A 60 10.57 -0.57 8.00
C PHE A 60 10.32 0.93 8.14
N GLU A 61 11.29 1.70 7.69
CA GLU A 61 11.17 3.15 7.55
C GLU A 61 11.11 3.45 6.07
N VAL A 62 10.06 4.14 5.63
CA VAL A 62 9.80 4.42 4.21
C VAL A 62 9.63 5.92 4.04
N SER A 63 10.22 6.49 2.99
CA SER A 63 10.01 7.91 2.66
C SER A 63 8.53 8.20 2.49
N LYS A 64 8.05 9.26 3.13
CA LYS A 64 6.63 9.63 3.18
C LYS A 64 6.02 9.79 1.79
N GLY A 65 6.78 10.32 0.85
CA GLY A 65 6.33 10.49 -0.53
C GLY A 65 6.21 9.20 -1.33
N ARG A 66 6.75 8.08 -0.80
CA ARG A 66 6.73 6.77 -1.47
C ARG A 66 5.72 5.81 -0.86
N PHE A 67 5.15 6.15 0.28
CA PHE A 67 4.14 5.36 0.93
C PHE A 67 2.84 6.12 0.94
N GLY A 68 1.81 5.55 0.32
CA GLY A 68 0.51 6.20 0.21
C GLY A 68 -0.61 5.30 0.66
N PHE A 69 -1.70 5.94 1.05
CA PHE A 69 -2.95 5.26 1.33
C PHE A 69 -3.87 5.40 0.14
N LYS A 70 -4.45 4.29 -0.26
CA LYS A 70 -5.41 4.27 -1.35
C LYS A 70 -6.76 3.82 -0.81
N LEU A 71 -7.74 4.70 -0.93
CA LEU A 71 -9.12 4.38 -0.58
C LEU A 71 -9.89 4.10 -1.87
N THR A 72 -10.56 2.98 -1.89
CA THR A 72 -11.38 2.59 -3.04
C THR A 72 -12.84 2.50 -2.61
N ALA A 73 -13.74 3.02 -3.45
CA ALA A 73 -15.16 2.87 -3.20
C ALA A 73 -15.59 1.42 -3.38
N PRO A 74 -16.50 0.91 -2.55
CA PRO A 74 -17.03 -0.43 -2.77
C PRO A 74 -17.90 -0.45 -4.04
N TYR A 75 -17.72 -1.49 -4.85
CA TYR A 75 -18.49 -1.67 -6.08
C TYR A 75 -19.43 -2.85 -5.93
N ASP A 76 -20.73 -2.61 -6.15
CA ASP A 76 -21.69 -3.66 -6.46
C ASP A 76 -21.87 -3.72 -7.98
N GLU A 77 -22.66 -4.64 -8.47
CA GLU A 77 -22.90 -4.79 -9.91
C GLU A 77 -23.49 -3.53 -10.56
N LYS A 78 -24.37 -2.86 -9.84
CA LYS A 78 -25.02 -1.62 -10.29
C LYS A 78 -23.99 -0.51 -10.46
N ARG A 79 -23.07 -0.37 -9.52
CA ARG A 79 -22.00 0.63 -9.57
C ARG A 79 -20.99 0.32 -10.66
N ARG A 80 -20.67 -0.94 -10.88
CA ARG A 80 -19.78 -1.36 -11.96
C ARG A 80 -20.33 -0.94 -13.32
N LYS A 81 -21.63 -1.18 -13.54
CA LYS A 81 -22.31 -0.79 -14.76
C LYS A 81 -22.27 0.73 -14.96
N ALA A 82 -22.63 1.48 -13.93
CA ALA A 82 -22.63 2.94 -13.98
C ALA A 82 -21.24 3.50 -14.26
N ALA A 83 -20.22 2.97 -13.60
CA ALA A 83 -18.82 3.39 -13.81
C ALA A 83 -18.35 3.08 -15.23
N SER A 84 -18.72 1.91 -15.76
CA SER A 84 -18.36 1.51 -17.11
C SER A 84 -19.01 2.41 -18.18
N GLU A 85 -20.30 2.72 -18.00
CA GLU A 85 -21.02 3.63 -18.88
C GLU A 85 -20.46 5.04 -18.85
N LEU A 86 -20.10 5.53 -17.66
CA LEU A 86 -19.51 6.85 -17.49
C LEU A 86 -18.16 6.94 -18.19
N ALA A 87 -17.34 5.90 -18.07
CA ALA A 87 -16.04 5.84 -18.73
C ALA A 87 -16.19 5.89 -20.26
N LYS A 88 -17.16 5.17 -20.79
CA LYS A 88 -17.47 5.19 -22.24
C LYS A 88 -17.89 6.57 -22.71
N LYS A 89 -18.75 7.24 -21.96
CA LYS A 89 -19.20 8.60 -22.28
C LYS A 89 -18.05 9.59 -22.26
N ASN A 90 -17.16 9.46 -21.30
CA ASN A 90 -15.98 10.32 -21.18
C ASN A 90 -15.03 10.14 -22.36
N ILE A 91 -14.84 8.91 -22.80
CA ILE A 91 -14.01 8.61 -23.97
C ILE A 91 -14.59 9.24 -25.23
N GLU A 92 -15.90 9.12 -25.44
CA GLU A 92 -16.59 9.74 -26.57
C GLU A 92 -16.47 11.26 -26.55
N ARG A 93 -16.62 11.87 -25.37
CA ARG A 93 -16.48 13.30 -25.20
C ARG A 93 -15.07 13.79 -25.56
N LEU A 94 -14.05 13.05 -25.13
CA LEU A 94 -12.65 13.34 -25.45
C LEU A 94 -12.38 13.24 -26.96
N ARG A 95 -12.95 12.24 -27.62
CA ARG A 95 -12.84 12.07 -29.07
C ARG A 95 -13.45 13.25 -29.82
N ARG A 96 -14.59 13.75 -29.38
CA ARG A 96 -15.26 14.90 -29.96
C ARG A 96 -14.46 16.18 -29.80
N GLN A 97 -13.78 16.35 -28.66
CA GLN A 97 -12.97 17.53 -28.38
C GLN A 97 -11.67 17.57 -29.18
N VAL A 98 -11.15 16.42 -29.58
CA VAL A 98 -9.91 16.31 -30.34
C VAL A 98 -10.15 16.53 -31.85
N GLN A 99 -11.38 16.38 -32.27
CA GLN A 99 -11.76 16.73 -33.67
C GLN A 99 -11.95 18.22 -33.79
#